data_c6f596e38995e0d5b0775f2b1f3a512e
#
_entry.id   c6f596e38995e0d5b0775f2b1f3a512e
#
_cell.length_a   1.000
_cell.length_b   1.000
_cell.length_c   1.000
_cell.angle_alpha   90.00
_cell.angle_beta   90.00
_cell.angle_gamma   90.00
#
_symmetry.space_group_name_H-M   'P 1'
#
loop_
_entity.id
_entity.type
_entity.pdbx_description
1 polymer ?
#
loop_
_entity_poly.entity_id
_entity_poly.type
_entity_poly.pdbx_seq_one_letter_code
_entity_poly.pdbx_strand_id
1 'polypeptide(L)'
;MARFFYDSYSVLAYLSDSPGYAAYFEKNTGVLTRLNLMEIYYAILRVHGATAAHEVLEAYSAREIEFSLLDVETAMKLRYELRKLELSYADAMGYHIAKKEGLKFLTGDKAFEGLPGVEFIP
;
A
#
# COMPACT_ATOMS: atom_id res chain seq x y z
N MET A 1 16.50 -2.07 -6.26
CA MET A 1 15.32 -2.70 -6.85
C MET A 1 14.25 -2.91 -5.76
N ALA A 2 13.01 -2.52 -6.04
CA ALA A 2 11.91 -2.68 -5.09
C ALA A 2 11.62 -4.17 -4.89
N ARG A 3 11.33 -4.56 -3.65
CA ARG A 3 10.97 -5.93 -3.29
C ARG A 3 9.52 -6.05 -2.84
N PHE A 4 8.94 -4.95 -2.38
CA PHE A 4 7.60 -4.94 -1.80
C PHE A 4 6.75 -3.87 -2.43
N PHE A 5 5.46 -4.13 -2.46
CA PHE A 5 4.46 -3.08 -2.60
C PHE A 5 3.99 -2.73 -1.20
N TYR A 6 4.10 -1.46 -0.83
CA TYR A 6 3.68 -1.00 0.49
C TYR A 6 2.21 -0.61 0.47
N ASP A 7 1.35 -1.45 1.03
CA ASP A 7 -0.02 -1.06 1.29
C ASP A 7 -0.06 0.13 2.25
N SER A 8 -1.10 0.93 2.17
CA SER A 8 -1.25 2.08 3.08
C SER A 8 -1.20 1.65 4.54
N TYR A 9 -1.80 0.50 4.87
CA TYR A 9 -1.73 -0.07 6.22
C TYR A 9 -0.28 -0.22 6.68
N SER A 10 0.59 -0.77 5.83
CA SER A 10 1.97 -1.06 6.21
C SER A 10 2.76 0.23 6.49
N VAL A 11 2.55 1.27 5.68
CA VAL A 11 3.23 2.56 5.88
C VAL A 11 2.79 3.18 7.21
N LEU A 12 1.47 3.21 7.46
CA LEU A 12 0.93 3.77 8.69
C LEU A 12 1.38 2.96 9.91
N ALA A 13 1.45 1.64 9.80
CA ALA A 13 1.93 0.78 10.87
C ALA A 13 3.41 1.05 11.17
N TYR A 14 4.23 1.17 10.14
CA TYR A 14 5.65 1.49 10.33
C TYR A 14 5.83 2.86 11.00
N LEU A 15 5.10 3.87 10.55
CA LEU A 15 5.18 5.21 11.12
C LEU A 15 4.69 5.27 12.57
N SER A 16 3.85 4.32 12.97
CA SER A 16 3.34 4.20 14.35
C SER A 16 4.18 3.24 15.19
N ASP A 17 5.34 2.82 14.71
CA ASP A 17 6.22 1.87 15.39
C ASP A 17 5.57 0.53 15.72
N SER A 18 4.65 0.07 14.87
CA SER A 18 4.05 -1.25 15.05
C SER A 18 5.10 -2.35 14.90
N PRO A 19 5.06 -3.39 15.76
CA PRO A 19 6.05 -4.46 15.70
C PRO A 19 6.09 -5.18 14.35
N GLY A 20 7.29 -5.53 13.90
CA GLY A 20 7.46 -6.37 12.72
C GLY A 20 7.65 -5.61 11.41
N TYR A 21 7.47 -4.29 11.38
CA TYR A 21 7.55 -3.53 10.13
C TYR A 21 8.92 -2.92 9.82
N ALA A 22 9.75 -2.68 10.83
CA ALA A 22 11.00 -1.92 10.64
C ALA A 22 11.91 -2.49 9.54
N ALA A 23 12.11 -3.80 9.52
CA ALA A 23 13.01 -4.42 8.53
C ALA A 23 12.53 -4.24 7.09
N TYR A 24 11.21 -4.19 6.89
CA TYR A 24 10.63 -4.03 5.55
C TYR A 24 10.83 -2.64 4.99
N PHE A 25 11.05 -1.65 5.83
CA PHE A 25 11.23 -0.26 5.43
C PHE A 25 12.68 0.19 5.53
N GLU A 26 13.43 -0.33 6.51
CA GLU A 26 14.81 0.12 6.77
C GLU A 26 15.84 -0.71 6.01
N LYS A 27 15.55 -1.98 5.73
CA LYS A 27 16.47 -2.90 5.07
C LYS A 27 16.03 -3.29 3.66
N ASN A 28 14.86 -2.86 3.24
CA ASN A 28 14.29 -3.18 1.93
C ASN A 28 13.70 -1.93 1.31
N THR A 29 13.40 -2.04 0.03
CA THR A 29 12.73 -0.96 -0.71
C THR A 29 11.37 -1.42 -1.18
N GLY A 30 10.46 -0.46 -1.31
CA GLY A 30 9.11 -0.73 -1.79
C GLY A 30 8.55 0.43 -2.58
N VAL A 31 7.47 0.16 -3.28
CA VAL A 31 6.74 1.15 -4.07
C VAL A 31 5.29 1.20 -3.61
N LEU A 32 4.60 2.27 -3.99
CA LEU A 32 3.17 2.45 -3.72
C LEU A 32 2.58 3.31 -4.83
N THR A 33 1.27 3.45 -4.86
CA THR A 33 0.62 4.25 -5.90
C THR A 33 0.18 5.61 -5.35
N ARG A 34 -0.27 6.48 -6.25
CA ARG A 34 -0.87 7.76 -5.90
C ARG A 34 -2.07 7.58 -4.96
N LEU A 35 -2.84 6.51 -5.13
CA LEU A 35 -3.99 6.25 -4.26
C LEU A 35 -3.56 5.98 -2.83
N ASN A 36 -2.45 5.27 -2.65
CA ASN A 36 -1.88 5.05 -1.32
C ASN A 36 -1.41 6.37 -0.70
N LEU A 37 -0.77 7.22 -1.48
CA LEU A 37 -0.34 8.53 -1.00
C LEU A 37 -1.52 9.37 -0.51
N MET A 38 -2.66 9.30 -1.21
CA MET A 38 -3.88 9.99 -0.80
C MET A 38 -4.38 9.47 0.54
N GLU A 39 -4.45 8.15 0.69
CA GLU A 39 -4.92 7.54 1.94
C GLU A 39 -4.01 7.85 3.12
N ILE A 40 -2.70 7.76 2.89
CA ILE A 40 -1.71 8.02 3.93
C ILE A 40 -1.78 9.49 4.36
N TYR A 41 -1.80 10.40 3.39
CA TYR A 41 -1.92 11.83 3.68
C TYR A 41 -3.15 12.13 4.53
N TYR A 42 -4.30 11.61 4.11
CA TYR A 42 -5.55 11.87 4.81
C TYR A 42 -5.53 11.31 6.24
N ALA A 43 -4.99 10.11 6.42
CA ALA A 43 -4.90 9.49 7.74
C ALA A 43 -4.02 10.32 8.69
N ILE A 44 -2.87 10.80 8.22
CA ILE A 44 -1.97 11.61 9.03
C ILE A 44 -2.58 12.99 9.29
N LEU A 45 -3.22 13.58 8.28
CA LEU A 45 -3.87 14.88 8.38
C LEU A 45 -4.89 14.90 9.53
N ARG A 46 -5.73 13.85 9.61
CA ARG A 46 -6.79 13.79 10.63
C ARG A 46 -6.26 13.73 12.05
N VAL A 47 -5.10 13.12 12.26
CA VAL A 47 -4.57 12.86 13.60
C VAL A 47 -3.46 13.84 13.98
N HIS A 48 -2.58 14.18 13.03
CA HIS A 48 -1.37 14.93 13.31
C HIS A 48 -1.28 16.29 12.61
N GLY A 49 -2.22 16.61 11.72
CA GLY A 49 -2.29 17.89 11.04
C GLY A 49 -1.50 17.96 9.73
N ALA A 50 -1.62 19.12 9.07
CA ALA A 50 -1.12 19.28 7.70
C ALA A 50 0.41 19.24 7.58
N THR A 51 1.14 19.75 8.57
CA THR A 51 2.60 19.77 8.49
C THR A 51 3.16 18.35 8.51
N ALA A 52 2.68 17.51 9.43
CA ALA A 52 3.10 16.10 9.50
C ALA A 52 2.69 15.35 8.24
N ALA A 53 1.47 15.57 7.75
CA ALA A 53 0.99 14.93 6.53
C ALA A 53 1.84 15.29 5.32
N HIS A 54 2.24 16.56 5.20
CA HIS A 54 3.10 17.02 4.11
C HIS A 54 4.48 16.37 4.16
N GLU A 55 5.08 16.27 5.34
CA GLU A 55 6.38 15.62 5.51
C GLU A 55 6.36 14.16 5.08
N VAL A 56 5.29 13.43 5.44
CA VAL A 56 5.14 12.04 5.05
C VAL A 56 4.94 11.94 3.54
N LEU A 57 4.13 12.81 2.95
CA LEU A 57 3.93 12.83 1.51
C LEU A 57 5.24 13.04 0.76
N GLU A 58 6.04 14.01 1.18
CA GLU A 58 7.36 14.24 0.57
C GLU A 58 8.26 13.02 0.70
N ALA A 59 8.28 12.40 1.89
CA ALA A 59 9.15 11.26 2.15
C ALA A 59 8.83 10.06 1.25
N TYR A 60 7.56 9.86 0.93
CA TYR A 60 7.14 8.68 0.16
C TYR A 60 6.87 8.95 -1.31
N SER A 61 6.81 10.21 -1.75
CA SER A 61 6.52 10.55 -3.14
C SER A 61 7.53 9.94 -4.14
N ALA A 62 8.79 9.80 -3.75
CA ALA A 62 9.81 9.22 -4.61
C ALA A 62 9.62 7.72 -4.85
N ARG A 63 8.74 7.07 -4.10
CA ARG A 63 8.46 5.64 -4.23
C ARG A 63 7.20 5.36 -5.06
N GLU A 64 6.62 6.40 -5.63
CA GLU A 64 5.39 6.23 -6.41
C GLU A 64 5.64 5.47 -7.71
N ILE A 65 4.81 4.45 -7.96
CA ILE A 65 4.75 3.78 -9.26
C ILE A 65 3.44 4.16 -9.93
N GLU A 66 3.51 4.47 -11.23
CA GLU A 66 2.34 4.89 -11.99
C GLU A 66 1.55 3.69 -12.48
N PHE A 67 0.26 3.92 -12.77
CA PHE A 67 -0.58 2.90 -13.36
C PHE A 67 -1.34 3.46 -14.56
N SER A 68 -1.63 2.57 -15.51
CA SER A 68 -2.27 2.91 -16.78
C SER A 68 -3.79 2.70 -16.71
N LEU A 69 -4.48 3.08 -17.78
CA LEU A 69 -5.92 2.79 -17.89
C LEU A 69 -6.18 1.29 -17.93
N LEU A 70 -5.28 0.50 -18.50
CA LEU A 70 -5.41 -0.95 -18.48
C LEU A 70 -5.31 -1.49 -17.06
N ASP A 71 -4.42 -0.92 -16.26
CA ASP A 71 -4.32 -1.28 -14.84
C ASP A 71 -5.62 -0.96 -14.10
N VAL A 72 -6.28 0.16 -14.43
CA VAL A 72 -7.57 0.51 -13.85
C VAL A 72 -8.60 -0.59 -14.13
N GLU A 73 -8.72 -1.01 -15.39
CA GLU A 73 -9.65 -2.07 -15.77
C GLU A 73 -9.35 -3.37 -15.02
N THR A 74 -8.09 -3.78 -15.03
CA THR A 74 -7.68 -5.04 -14.40
C THR A 74 -7.91 -5.02 -12.89
N ALA A 75 -7.53 -3.92 -12.23
CA ALA A 75 -7.71 -3.79 -10.80
C ALA A 75 -9.19 -3.78 -10.41
N MET A 76 -10.03 -3.12 -11.20
CA MET A 76 -11.46 -3.06 -10.88
C MET A 76 -12.17 -4.40 -11.13
N LYS A 77 -11.75 -5.16 -12.14
CA LYS A 77 -12.24 -6.52 -12.34
C LYS A 77 -11.82 -7.42 -11.16
N LEU A 78 -10.59 -7.27 -10.69
CA LEU A 78 -10.11 -8.00 -9.51
C LEU A 78 -10.94 -7.64 -8.27
N ARG A 79 -11.19 -6.36 -8.06
CA ARG A 79 -12.02 -5.90 -6.95
C ARG A 79 -13.41 -6.52 -7.00
N TYR A 80 -13.99 -6.60 -8.18
CA TYR A 80 -15.31 -7.21 -8.36
C TYR A 80 -15.28 -8.72 -8.04
N GLU A 81 -14.26 -9.43 -8.52
CA GLU A 81 -14.09 -10.85 -8.22
C GLU A 81 -13.93 -11.09 -6.72
N LEU A 82 -13.24 -10.21 -6.02
CA LEU A 82 -12.97 -10.29 -4.58
C LEU A 82 -13.92 -9.42 -3.76
N ARG A 83 -15.11 -9.09 -4.31
CA ARG A 83 -16.00 -8.08 -3.69
C ARG A 83 -16.43 -8.40 -2.27
N LYS A 84 -16.40 -9.67 -1.87
CA LYS A 84 -16.75 -10.06 -0.49
C LYS A 84 -15.72 -9.58 0.52
N LEU A 85 -14.50 -9.26 0.07
CA LEU A 85 -13.44 -8.74 0.94
C LEU A 85 -13.57 -7.24 1.17
N GLU A 86 -14.42 -6.57 0.43
CA GLU A 86 -14.68 -5.13 0.57
C GLU A 86 -13.42 -4.27 0.47
N LEU A 87 -12.56 -4.59 -0.49
CA LEU A 87 -11.31 -3.86 -0.70
C LEU A 87 -11.60 -2.43 -1.16
N SER A 88 -10.75 -1.48 -0.73
CA SER A 88 -10.79 -0.12 -1.29
C SER A 88 -10.22 -0.14 -2.72
N TYR A 89 -10.38 0.96 -3.44
CA TYR A 89 -9.77 1.11 -4.77
C TYR A 89 -8.23 1.04 -4.66
N ALA A 90 -7.67 1.67 -3.63
CA ALA A 90 -6.23 1.62 -3.40
C ALA A 90 -5.76 0.19 -3.11
N ASP A 91 -6.52 -0.57 -2.33
CA ASP A 91 -6.23 -1.97 -2.02
C ASP A 91 -6.17 -2.81 -3.29
N ALA A 92 -7.21 -2.71 -4.12
CA ALA A 92 -7.31 -3.50 -5.33
C ALA A 92 -6.22 -3.13 -6.34
N MET A 93 -5.97 -1.83 -6.52
CA MET A 93 -4.93 -1.36 -7.41
C MET A 93 -3.56 -1.81 -6.93
N GLY A 94 -3.27 -1.64 -5.65
CA GLY A 94 -1.97 -2.04 -5.08
C GLY A 94 -1.71 -3.54 -5.21
N TYR A 95 -2.71 -4.35 -4.92
CA TYR A 95 -2.59 -5.80 -5.05
C TYR A 95 -2.33 -6.21 -6.51
N HIS A 96 -3.04 -5.58 -7.44
CA HIS A 96 -2.83 -5.80 -8.87
C HIS A 96 -1.41 -5.41 -9.31
N ILE A 97 -0.95 -4.21 -8.91
CA ILE A 97 0.38 -3.72 -9.27
C ILE A 97 1.46 -4.64 -8.69
N ALA A 98 1.30 -5.06 -7.43
CA ALA A 98 2.25 -5.98 -6.81
C ALA A 98 2.39 -7.26 -7.64
N LYS A 99 1.27 -7.84 -8.03
CA LYS A 99 1.25 -9.06 -8.84
C LYS A 99 1.90 -8.84 -10.21
N LYS A 100 1.55 -7.75 -10.88
CA LYS A 100 2.08 -7.39 -12.19
C LYS A 100 3.59 -7.20 -12.17
N GLU A 101 4.11 -6.55 -11.12
CA GLU A 101 5.53 -6.22 -10.99
C GLU A 101 6.34 -7.32 -10.29
N GLY A 102 5.72 -8.42 -9.88
CA GLY A 102 6.41 -9.50 -9.20
C GLY A 102 6.85 -9.16 -7.78
N LEU A 103 6.13 -8.27 -7.12
CA LEU A 103 6.43 -7.81 -5.76
C LEU A 103 5.51 -8.50 -4.75
N LYS A 104 5.99 -8.64 -3.52
CA LYS A 104 5.13 -9.06 -2.41
C LYS A 104 4.32 -7.85 -1.92
N PHE A 105 3.03 -8.07 -1.71
CA PHE A 105 2.13 -7.05 -1.19
C PHE A 105 2.20 -7.06 0.33
N LEU A 106 2.82 -6.04 0.91
CA LEU A 106 3.04 -5.96 2.36
C LEU A 106 1.85 -5.28 3.03
N THR A 107 1.19 -5.99 3.93
CA THR A 107 0.03 -5.47 4.65
C THR A 107 -0.19 -6.20 5.98
N GLY A 108 -0.92 -5.56 6.88
CA GLY A 108 -1.46 -6.19 8.09
C GLY A 108 -2.99 -6.20 8.09
N ASP A 109 -3.61 -5.80 6.99
CA ASP A 109 -5.06 -5.82 6.86
C ASP A 109 -5.53 -7.27 6.68
N LYS A 110 -6.40 -7.73 7.58
CA LYS A 110 -6.92 -9.10 7.58
C LYS A 110 -7.62 -9.50 6.29
N ALA A 111 -8.15 -8.54 5.54
CA ALA A 111 -8.79 -8.82 4.26
C ALA A 111 -7.85 -9.54 3.29
N PHE A 112 -6.55 -9.32 3.42
CA PHE A 112 -5.54 -9.91 2.55
C PHE A 112 -4.91 -11.19 3.11
N GLU A 113 -5.23 -11.58 4.32
CA GLU A 113 -4.63 -12.75 4.95
C GLU A 113 -4.95 -14.00 4.13
N GLY A 114 -3.90 -14.73 3.73
CA GLY A 114 -4.06 -15.95 2.95
C GLY A 114 -4.16 -15.77 1.45
N LEU A 115 -4.19 -14.53 0.95
CA LEU A 115 -4.18 -14.31 -0.50
C LEU A 115 -2.77 -14.54 -1.07
N PRO A 116 -2.67 -15.05 -2.31
CA PRO A 116 -1.37 -15.27 -2.95
C PRO A 116 -0.57 -13.99 -3.08
N GLY A 117 0.74 -14.07 -2.88
CA GLY A 117 1.64 -12.93 -3.07
C GLY A 117 1.63 -11.90 -1.95
N VAL A 118 0.98 -12.21 -0.84
CA VAL A 118 0.89 -11.30 0.31
C VAL A 118 1.96 -11.64 1.35
N GLU A 119 2.64 -10.60 1.83
CA GLU A 119 3.49 -10.66 3.02
C GLU A 119 2.66 -10.06 4.16
N PHE A 120 2.12 -10.91 5.01
CA PHE A 120 1.15 -10.49 6.03
C PHE A 120 1.83 -10.32 7.39
N ILE A 121 1.76 -9.10 7.94
CA ILE A 121 2.30 -8.78 9.27
C ILE A 121 1.13 -8.25 10.10
N PRO A 122 0.60 -9.03 11.01
CA PRO A 122 -0.59 -8.67 11.79
C PRO A 122 -0.38 -7.47 12.71
#